data_dcfb8f856f9f0babc29cac80d0aa32f6
#
_entry.id   dcfb8f856f9f0babc29cac80d0aa32f6
#
_cell.length_a   1.000
_cell.length_b   1.000
_cell.length_c   1.000
_cell.angle_alpha   90.00
_cell.angle_beta   90.00
_cell.angle_gamma   90.00
#
_symmetry.space_group_name_H-M   'P 1'
#
loop_
_entity.id
_entity.type
_entity.pdbx_description
1 polymer ?
#
loop_
_entity_poly.entity_id
_entity_poly.type
_entity_poly.pdbx_seq_one_letter_code
_entity_poly.pdbx_strand_id
1 'polypeptide(L)'
;FSAATGQAKPNPLPPEVDTVIVIGQAMDERLIDTAPSALSGAATGMGYSQDAVVLLTIAQFIRNLGYTAIASMNDTTLAIPYAIKAGLGEYGKHGLVITPEFGTSVRFGKIFTDMPLAKDAPITFGVAKMCAICNACSKACPSRAIPDAKPSTDRHNKSNIKGIRKWSIDGEKCFSYWSKINSDCSVCVRVCPYTRDYTQRRNRAWLRLADSPLRKLALRLHHKFGGGKRVLADDWWPV
;
A
#
# COMPACT_ATOMS: atom_id res chain seq x y z
N PHE A 1 0.02 18.32 9.99
CA PHE A 1 1.06 19.23 9.50
C PHE A 1 0.41 20.47 8.91
N SER A 2 0.85 21.65 9.31
CA SER A 2 0.39 22.91 8.73
C SER A 2 1.30 23.31 7.58
N ALA A 3 0.77 23.36 6.37
CA ALA A 3 1.53 23.82 5.20
C ALA A 3 1.98 25.29 5.34
N ALA A 4 1.18 26.12 6.01
CA ALA A 4 1.47 27.54 6.21
C ALA A 4 2.62 27.81 7.21
N THR A 5 2.73 27.01 8.26
CA THR A 5 3.73 27.22 9.33
C THR A 5 4.87 26.22 9.28
N GLY A 6 4.76 25.14 8.51
CA GLY A 6 5.73 24.03 8.50
C GLY A 6 5.79 23.21 9.79
N GLN A 7 4.89 23.45 10.73
CA GLN A 7 4.85 22.79 12.03
C GLN A 7 3.90 21.60 12.04
N ALA A 8 4.20 20.59 12.84
CA ALA A 8 3.29 19.51 13.13
C ALA A 8 2.07 20.05 13.89
N LYS A 9 0.86 19.72 13.39
CA LYS A 9 -0.35 19.99 14.18
C LYS A 9 -0.43 18.96 15.31
N PRO A 10 -0.96 19.35 16.49
CA PRO A 10 -1.30 18.37 17.51
C PRO A 10 -2.22 17.29 16.94
N ASN A 11 -2.03 16.05 17.35
CA ASN A 11 -2.94 14.99 17.01
C ASN A 11 -4.26 15.20 17.77
N PRO A 12 -5.40 15.37 17.10
CA PRO A 12 -6.67 15.64 17.75
C PRO A 12 -7.30 14.40 18.41
N LEU A 13 -6.60 13.27 18.48
CA LEU A 13 -7.15 12.07 19.11
C LEU A 13 -7.29 12.27 20.62
N PRO A 14 -8.44 11.91 21.20
CA PRO A 14 -8.62 11.92 22.64
C PRO A 14 -7.63 10.99 23.34
N PRO A 15 -7.16 11.32 24.54
CA PRO A 15 -6.12 10.56 25.23
C PRO A 15 -6.54 9.14 25.63
N GLU A 16 -7.84 8.89 25.78
CA GLU A 16 -8.41 7.59 26.06
C GLU A 16 -8.37 6.61 24.89
N VAL A 17 -8.17 7.11 23.66
CA VAL A 17 -8.15 6.30 22.44
C VAL A 17 -6.76 5.70 22.24
N ASP A 18 -6.59 4.42 22.63
CA ASP A 18 -5.32 3.69 22.62
C ASP A 18 -5.25 2.52 21.64
N THR A 19 -6.37 2.18 21.04
CA THR A 19 -6.52 1.03 20.12
C THR A 19 -6.82 1.51 18.70
N VAL A 20 -6.29 0.81 17.71
CA VAL A 20 -6.50 1.11 16.28
C VAL A 20 -6.91 -0.14 15.54
N ILE A 21 -8.07 -0.11 14.91
CA ILE A 21 -8.51 -1.11 13.94
C ILE A 21 -8.03 -0.65 12.56
N VAL A 22 -7.33 -1.53 11.85
CA VAL A 22 -6.86 -1.24 10.49
C VAL A 22 -7.59 -2.14 9.51
N ILE A 23 -8.15 -1.53 8.47
CA ILE A 23 -8.96 -2.22 7.46
C ILE A 23 -8.24 -2.11 6.12
N GLY A 24 -8.05 -3.24 5.44
CA GLY A 24 -7.54 -3.30 4.07
C GLY A 24 -8.68 -3.45 3.07
N GLN A 25 -8.81 -2.49 2.15
CA GLN A 25 -9.80 -2.50 1.07
C GLN A 25 -9.11 -2.86 -0.25
N ALA A 26 -9.52 -3.98 -0.87
CA ALA A 26 -8.97 -4.41 -2.16
C ALA A 26 -9.30 -3.43 -3.29
N MET A 27 -8.35 -3.21 -4.19
CA MET A 27 -8.59 -2.52 -5.47
C MET A 27 -8.69 -3.53 -6.61
N ASP A 28 -9.47 -3.24 -7.65
CA ASP A 28 -9.58 -4.12 -8.82
C ASP A 28 -8.24 -4.18 -9.57
N GLU A 29 -7.62 -5.38 -9.58
CA GLU A 29 -6.34 -5.62 -10.22
C GLU A 29 -6.39 -5.39 -11.74
N ARG A 30 -7.52 -5.68 -12.39
CA ARG A 30 -7.67 -5.50 -13.84
C ARG A 30 -7.60 -4.01 -14.22
N LEU A 31 -8.15 -3.14 -13.39
CA LEU A 31 -8.02 -1.68 -13.57
C LEU A 31 -6.58 -1.23 -13.28
N ILE A 32 -5.93 -1.79 -12.26
CA ILE A 32 -4.53 -1.50 -11.92
C ILE A 32 -3.59 -1.96 -13.05
N ASP A 33 -3.88 -3.06 -13.75
CA ASP A 33 -3.08 -3.55 -14.87
C ASP A 33 -3.03 -2.58 -16.06
N THR A 34 -3.95 -1.62 -16.14
CA THR A 34 -3.90 -0.54 -17.15
C THR A 34 -2.97 0.61 -16.80
N ALA A 35 -2.40 0.62 -15.57
CA ALA A 35 -1.59 1.74 -15.07
C ALA A 35 -0.36 2.06 -15.97
N PRO A 36 -0.03 3.34 -16.22
CA PRO A 36 -0.76 4.53 -15.79
C PRO A 36 -1.92 4.84 -16.77
N SER A 37 -3.11 5.05 -16.24
CA SER A 37 -4.31 5.37 -17.03
C SER A 37 -5.41 5.96 -16.14
N ALA A 38 -6.43 6.56 -16.75
CA ALA A 38 -7.63 7.00 -16.04
C ALA A 38 -8.36 5.82 -15.35
N LEU A 39 -8.32 4.62 -15.96
CA LEU A 39 -8.91 3.40 -15.38
C LEU A 39 -8.20 2.99 -14.07
N SER A 40 -6.86 3.03 -14.03
CA SER A 40 -6.14 2.76 -12.78
C SER A 40 -6.40 3.83 -11.72
N GLY A 41 -6.58 5.10 -12.14
CA GLY A 41 -7.04 6.17 -11.27
C GLY A 41 -8.43 5.93 -10.71
N ALA A 42 -9.35 5.39 -11.53
CA ALA A 42 -10.69 5.00 -11.08
C ALA A 42 -10.64 3.90 -10.01
N ALA A 43 -9.78 2.88 -10.16
CA ALA A 43 -9.59 1.86 -9.12
C ALA A 43 -9.17 2.47 -7.77
N THR A 44 -8.28 3.46 -7.82
CA THR A 44 -7.85 4.22 -6.64
C THR A 44 -9.00 5.00 -6.02
N GLY A 45 -9.76 5.74 -6.82
CA GLY A 45 -10.90 6.54 -6.36
C GLY A 45 -12.03 5.68 -5.78
N MET A 46 -12.36 4.58 -6.44
CA MET A 46 -13.32 3.58 -5.92
C MET A 46 -12.88 3.00 -4.58
N GLY A 47 -11.59 2.66 -4.45
CA GLY A 47 -11.03 2.17 -3.19
C GLY A 47 -11.19 3.17 -2.06
N TYR A 48 -10.99 4.46 -2.28
CA TYR A 48 -11.23 5.50 -1.28
C TYR A 48 -12.71 5.63 -0.91
N SER A 49 -13.61 5.58 -1.91
CA SER A 49 -15.05 5.68 -1.67
C SER A 49 -15.57 4.51 -0.84
N GLN A 50 -15.14 3.30 -1.17
CA GLN A 50 -15.49 2.10 -0.41
C GLN A 50 -14.92 2.12 1.02
N ASP A 51 -13.65 2.56 1.16
CA ASP A 51 -12.98 2.70 2.45
C ASP A 51 -13.77 3.65 3.37
N ALA A 52 -14.22 4.80 2.86
CA ALA A 52 -15.02 5.75 3.62
C ALA A 52 -16.32 5.12 4.14
N VAL A 53 -17.06 4.41 3.29
CA VAL A 53 -18.32 3.74 3.68
C VAL A 53 -18.07 2.69 4.76
N VAL A 54 -17.07 1.82 4.58
CA VAL A 54 -16.76 0.75 5.53
C VAL A 54 -16.32 1.33 6.88
N LEU A 55 -15.42 2.32 6.86
CA LEU A 55 -14.91 2.94 8.09
C LEU A 55 -16.02 3.64 8.88
N LEU A 56 -16.88 4.40 8.21
CA LEU A 56 -17.99 5.11 8.87
C LEU A 56 -19.01 4.13 9.44
N THR A 57 -19.32 3.05 8.73
CA THR A 57 -20.27 2.01 9.17
C THR A 57 -19.74 1.30 10.42
N ILE A 58 -18.49 0.83 10.39
CA ILE A 58 -17.89 0.13 11.54
C ILE A 58 -17.70 1.08 12.73
N ALA A 59 -17.26 2.32 12.49
CA ALA A 59 -17.12 3.31 13.55
C ALA A 59 -18.48 3.61 14.20
N GLN A 60 -19.57 3.68 13.41
CA GLN A 60 -20.92 3.87 13.97
C GLN A 60 -21.37 2.65 14.79
N PHE A 61 -21.06 1.44 14.32
CA PHE A 61 -21.36 0.22 15.09
C PHE A 61 -20.64 0.23 16.45
N ILE A 62 -19.36 0.58 16.48
CA ILE A 62 -18.56 0.68 17.71
C ILE A 62 -19.16 1.73 18.66
N ARG A 63 -19.57 2.89 18.14
CA ARG A 63 -20.23 3.93 18.94
C ARG A 63 -21.55 3.46 19.53
N ASN A 64 -22.32 2.66 18.78
CA ASN A 64 -23.59 2.08 19.28
C ASN A 64 -23.37 1.06 20.41
N LEU A 65 -22.15 0.48 20.51
CA LEU A 65 -21.74 -0.36 21.64
C LEU A 65 -21.30 0.45 22.87
N GLY A 66 -21.27 1.78 22.78
CA GLY A 66 -20.89 2.69 23.87
C GLY A 66 -19.42 3.12 23.90
N TYR A 67 -18.63 2.77 22.88
CA TYR A 67 -17.23 3.14 22.79
C TYR A 67 -17.01 4.38 21.91
N THR A 68 -15.91 5.06 22.12
CA THR A 68 -15.40 6.11 21.20
C THR A 68 -14.89 5.46 19.94
N ALA A 69 -15.26 5.97 18.76
CA ALA A 69 -14.71 5.52 17.49
C ALA A 69 -14.55 6.68 16.49
N ILE A 70 -13.32 6.86 16.01
CA ILE A 70 -12.94 7.93 15.08
C ILE A 70 -12.43 7.29 13.80
N ALA A 71 -13.24 7.37 12.73
CA ALA A 71 -12.85 6.91 11.41
C ALA A 71 -11.78 7.84 10.81
N SER A 72 -10.75 7.27 10.21
CA SER A 72 -9.65 8.00 9.58
C SER A 72 -9.13 7.26 8.35
N MET A 73 -9.10 7.94 7.23
CA MET A 73 -8.47 7.46 5.99
C MET A 73 -6.97 7.79 5.99
N ASN A 74 -6.54 8.80 5.24
CA ASN A 74 -5.16 9.28 5.19
C ASN A 74 -4.96 10.64 5.88
N ASP A 75 -5.96 11.13 6.57
CA ASP A 75 -6.06 12.50 7.08
C ASP A 75 -5.40 12.71 8.45
N THR A 76 -5.49 11.76 9.35
CA THR A 76 -5.03 11.91 10.75
C THR A 76 -3.59 11.42 10.93
N THR A 77 -3.27 10.22 10.42
CA THR A 77 -1.96 9.57 10.57
C THR A 77 -1.60 8.74 9.35
N LEU A 78 -0.32 8.38 9.22
CA LEU A 78 0.15 7.50 8.15
C LEU A 78 -0.42 6.08 8.31
N ALA A 79 -1.09 5.54 7.27
CA ALA A 79 -1.70 4.21 7.30
C ALA A 79 -0.67 3.07 7.33
N ILE A 80 0.46 3.21 6.64
CA ILE A 80 1.47 2.14 6.47
C ILE A 80 2.00 1.59 7.80
N PRO A 81 2.46 2.40 8.78
CA PRO A 81 2.95 1.87 10.05
C PRO A 81 1.89 1.08 10.83
N TYR A 82 0.63 1.54 10.79
CA TYR A 82 -0.48 0.86 11.45
C TYR A 82 -0.80 -0.47 10.77
N ALA A 83 -0.86 -0.52 9.44
CA ALA A 83 -1.11 -1.75 8.70
C ALA A 83 -0.05 -2.83 8.97
N ILE A 84 1.23 -2.44 9.08
CA ILE A 84 2.31 -3.36 9.43
C ILE A 84 2.17 -3.85 10.88
N LYS A 85 1.90 -2.95 11.82
CA LYS A 85 1.74 -3.30 13.24
C LYS A 85 0.50 -4.18 13.47
N ALA A 86 -0.57 -3.97 12.72
CA ALA A 86 -1.78 -4.78 12.75
C ALA A 86 -1.66 -6.12 11.98
N GLY A 87 -0.44 -6.49 11.50
CA GLY A 87 -0.23 -7.78 10.86
C GLY A 87 -0.82 -7.92 9.45
N LEU A 88 -1.21 -6.80 8.79
CA LEU A 88 -1.80 -6.88 7.44
C LEU A 88 -0.76 -7.10 6.33
N GLY A 89 0.52 -6.87 6.60
CA GLY A 89 1.55 -7.10 5.60
C GLY A 89 2.93 -6.54 5.95
N GLU A 90 3.83 -6.59 4.98
CA GLU A 90 5.21 -6.09 5.09
C GLU A 90 5.46 -4.88 4.19
N TYR A 91 6.45 -4.07 4.54
CA TYR A 91 6.88 -2.90 3.78
C TYR A 91 7.62 -3.28 2.49
N GLY A 92 7.13 -2.85 1.34
CA GLY A 92 7.76 -3.05 0.04
C GLY A 92 8.74 -1.94 -0.36
N LYS A 93 9.65 -2.24 -1.32
CA LYS A 93 10.62 -1.26 -1.86
C LYS A 93 9.95 0.00 -2.44
N HIS A 94 8.75 -0.14 -2.98
CA HIS A 94 7.95 0.97 -3.52
C HIS A 94 7.27 1.85 -2.44
N GLY A 95 7.51 1.58 -1.16
CA GLY A 95 6.99 2.41 -0.08
C GLY A 95 5.55 2.09 0.36
N LEU A 96 4.93 1.04 -0.20
CA LEU A 96 3.58 0.59 0.16
C LEU A 96 3.66 -0.72 0.96
N VAL A 97 2.57 -1.06 1.64
CA VAL A 97 2.40 -2.38 2.27
C VAL A 97 2.07 -3.42 1.21
N ILE A 98 2.65 -4.59 1.32
CA ILE A 98 2.33 -5.77 0.55
C ILE A 98 1.61 -6.73 1.49
N THR A 99 0.41 -7.14 1.14
CA THR A 99 -0.40 -8.09 1.91
C THR A 99 -0.34 -9.48 1.29
N PRO A 100 -0.49 -10.55 2.08
CA PRO A 100 -0.54 -11.92 1.54
C PRO A 100 -1.84 -12.21 0.78
N GLU A 101 -2.92 -11.44 1.02
CA GLU A 101 -4.24 -11.64 0.38
C GLU A 101 -4.41 -10.85 -0.92
N PHE A 102 -3.91 -9.60 -0.96
CA PHE A 102 -4.17 -8.65 -2.06
C PHE A 102 -2.88 -8.10 -2.69
N GLY A 103 -1.71 -8.61 -2.28
CA GLY A 103 -0.44 -8.04 -2.73
C GLY A 103 -0.35 -6.56 -2.41
N THR A 104 -0.13 -5.74 -3.43
CA THR A 104 -0.05 -4.27 -3.32
C THR A 104 -1.33 -3.55 -3.74
N SER A 105 -2.34 -4.28 -4.25
CA SER A 105 -3.61 -3.71 -4.72
C SER A 105 -4.59 -3.52 -3.56
N VAL A 106 -4.20 -2.75 -2.56
CA VAL A 106 -4.95 -2.55 -1.32
C VAL A 106 -4.85 -1.11 -0.82
N ARG A 107 -5.93 -0.60 -0.26
CA ARG A 107 -6.01 0.66 0.49
C ARG A 107 -6.19 0.36 1.97
N PHE A 108 -5.76 1.26 2.84
CA PHE A 108 -5.88 1.08 4.27
C PHE A 108 -6.59 2.27 4.90
N GLY A 109 -7.67 1.95 5.61
CA GLY A 109 -8.33 2.87 6.52
C GLY A 109 -8.10 2.48 7.98
N LYS A 110 -8.43 3.38 8.90
CA LYS A 110 -8.21 3.20 10.34
C LYS A 110 -9.43 3.66 11.12
N ILE A 111 -9.69 2.99 12.23
CA ILE A 111 -10.63 3.45 13.25
C ILE A 111 -9.86 3.49 14.56
N PHE A 112 -9.77 4.67 15.16
CA PHE A 112 -9.21 4.85 16.49
C PHE A 112 -10.33 4.68 17.52
N THR A 113 -10.09 3.89 18.56
CA THR A 113 -11.12 3.54 19.55
C THR A 113 -10.51 3.29 20.93
N ASP A 114 -11.33 3.43 21.97
CA ASP A 114 -11.07 2.99 23.33
C ASP A 114 -11.63 1.58 23.61
N MET A 115 -12.22 0.92 22.61
CA MET A 115 -12.74 -0.44 22.74
C MET A 115 -11.61 -1.42 23.05
N PRO A 116 -11.71 -2.23 24.11
CA PRO A 116 -10.69 -3.21 24.45
C PRO A 116 -10.67 -4.36 23.45
N LEU A 117 -9.65 -4.41 22.61
CA LEU A 117 -9.46 -5.44 21.59
C LEU A 117 -8.16 -6.20 21.81
N ALA A 118 -8.13 -7.47 21.44
CA ALA A 118 -6.90 -8.23 21.34
C ALA A 118 -5.99 -7.59 20.27
N LYS A 119 -4.70 -7.46 20.59
CA LYS A 119 -3.71 -6.84 19.69
C LYS A 119 -3.12 -7.89 18.77
N ASP A 120 -3.13 -7.62 17.48
CA ASP A 120 -2.40 -8.41 16.48
C ASP A 120 -0.90 -8.13 16.53
N ALA A 121 -0.12 -9.00 15.89
CA ALA A 121 1.33 -8.88 15.77
C ALA A 121 1.75 -8.72 14.31
N PRO A 122 2.86 -8.01 14.03
CA PRO A 122 3.41 -7.93 12.69
C PRO A 122 3.72 -9.32 12.11
N ILE A 123 3.43 -9.50 10.81
CA ILE A 123 3.74 -10.73 10.08
C ILE A 123 4.93 -10.54 9.16
N THR A 124 5.60 -11.65 8.82
CA THR A 124 6.64 -11.69 7.79
C THR A 124 6.42 -12.87 6.86
N PHE A 125 6.53 -12.63 5.55
CA PHE A 125 6.40 -13.64 4.50
C PHE A 125 7.37 -13.39 3.35
N GLY A 126 8.57 -12.86 3.69
CA GLY A 126 9.70 -12.78 2.79
C GLY A 126 9.75 -11.56 1.88
N VAL A 127 8.90 -10.55 2.06
CA VAL A 127 8.86 -9.36 1.21
C VAL A 127 10.19 -8.62 1.21
N ALA A 128 10.78 -8.36 2.37
CA ALA A 128 12.06 -7.65 2.45
C ALA A 128 13.18 -8.39 1.69
N LYS A 129 13.22 -9.72 1.80
CA LYS A 129 14.21 -10.57 1.10
C LYS A 129 13.98 -10.58 -0.41
N MET A 130 12.72 -10.61 -0.86
CA MET A 130 12.37 -10.50 -2.28
C MET A 130 12.70 -9.11 -2.82
N CYS A 131 12.33 -8.05 -2.13
CA CYS A 131 12.61 -6.66 -2.52
C CYS A 131 14.10 -6.36 -2.62
N ALA A 132 14.95 -7.05 -1.84
CA ALA A 132 16.39 -6.91 -1.91
C ALA A 132 17.00 -7.39 -3.25
N ILE A 133 16.33 -8.30 -3.95
CA ILE A 133 16.77 -8.85 -5.25
C ILE A 133 15.89 -8.40 -6.42
N CYS A 134 14.72 -7.82 -6.15
CA CYS A 134 13.76 -7.38 -7.15
C CYS A 134 13.84 -5.86 -7.32
N ASN A 135 14.01 -5.40 -8.55
CA ASN A 135 14.05 -3.98 -8.91
C ASN A 135 12.94 -3.60 -9.91
N ALA A 136 11.87 -4.40 -10.01
CA ALA A 136 10.80 -4.17 -10.98
C ALA A 136 10.15 -2.79 -10.79
N CYS A 137 9.75 -2.43 -9.58
CA CYS A 137 9.12 -1.14 -9.30
C CYS A 137 10.07 0.05 -9.48
N SER A 138 11.35 -0.09 -9.10
CA SER A 138 12.39 0.94 -9.26
C SER A 138 12.67 1.21 -10.75
N LYS A 139 12.85 0.14 -11.55
CA LYS A 139 13.09 0.24 -12.98
C LYS A 139 11.92 0.78 -13.78
N ALA A 140 10.70 0.40 -13.39
CA ALA A 140 9.48 0.83 -14.07
C ALA A 140 8.98 2.21 -13.62
N CYS A 141 9.52 2.80 -12.55
CA CYS A 141 9.07 4.08 -12.02
C CYS A 141 9.34 5.22 -12.98
N PRO A 142 8.33 5.86 -13.58
CA PRO A 142 8.53 6.90 -14.59
C PRO A 142 9.14 8.17 -14.01
N SER A 143 8.90 8.45 -12.73
CA SER A 143 9.47 9.59 -12.02
C SER A 143 10.83 9.29 -11.36
N ARG A 144 11.31 8.02 -11.39
CA ARG A 144 12.52 7.58 -10.69
C ARG A 144 12.48 7.91 -9.17
N ALA A 145 11.29 7.89 -8.58
CA ALA A 145 11.09 8.19 -7.17
C ALA A 145 11.46 7.01 -6.25
N ILE A 146 11.52 5.79 -6.79
CA ILE A 146 11.80 4.57 -6.02
C ILE A 146 13.29 4.23 -6.15
N PRO A 147 14.03 4.13 -5.03
CA PRO A 147 15.48 3.90 -5.07
C PRO A 147 15.82 2.49 -5.57
N ASP A 148 16.86 2.40 -6.42
CA ASP A 148 17.52 1.15 -6.78
C ASP A 148 18.77 0.95 -5.90
N ALA A 149 18.56 0.89 -4.59
CA ALA A 149 19.61 0.82 -3.58
C ALA A 149 19.20 -0.10 -2.42
N LYS A 150 20.12 -0.34 -1.49
CA LYS A 150 19.82 -1.01 -0.22
C LYS A 150 18.99 -0.09 0.69
N PRO A 151 18.20 -0.64 1.63
CA PRO A 151 17.48 0.18 2.61
C PRO A 151 18.48 0.98 3.45
N SER A 152 18.16 2.25 3.69
CA SER A 152 18.96 3.16 4.53
C SER A 152 18.07 3.89 5.54
N THR A 153 18.69 4.64 6.44
CA THR A 153 18.03 5.58 7.36
C THR A 153 17.91 6.98 6.76
N ASP A 154 18.48 7.19 5.56
CA ASP A 154 18.46 8.46 4.89
C ASP A 154 17.07 8.80 4.38
N ARG A 155 16.79 10.09 4.29
CA ARG A 155 15.54 10.62 3.74
C ARG A 155 15.84 11.55 2.57
N HIS A 156 14.99 11.52 1.57
CA HIS A 156 15.10 12.44 0.43
C HIS A 156 14.64 13.86 0.80
N ASN A 157 13.59 13.94 1.59
CA ASN A 157 12.97 15.21 1.97
C ASN A 157 12.20 15.10 3.30
N LYS A 158 11.54 16.18 3.71
CA LYS A 158 10.75 16.24 4.94
C LYS A 158 9.54 15.30 4.97
N SER A 159 9.08 14.80 3.81
CA SER A 159 7.96 13.85 3.71
C SER A 159 8.35 12.43 4.14
N ASN A 160 9.63 12.14 4.27
CA ASN A 160 10.10 10.84 4.75
C ASN A 160 10.28 10.83 6.27
N ILE A 161 9.83 9.76 6.92
CA ILE A 161 10.09 9.52 8.35
C ILE A 161 11.60 9.31 8.56
N LYS A 162 12.19 10.07 9.50
CA LYS A 162 13.60 9.98 9.87
C LYS A 162 13.89 8.79 10.79
N GLY A 163 15.08 8.20 10.65
CA GLY A 163 15.61 7.21 11.61
C GLY A 163 15.11 5.78 11.44
N ILE A 164 14.20 5.53 10.50
CA ILE A 164 13.72 4.17 10.18
C ILE A 164 14.48 3.64 8.97
N ARG A 165 15.11 2.47 9.11
CA ARG A 165 15.80 1.81 8.01
C ARG A 165 14.79 1.20 7.04
N LYS A 166 14.66 1.78 5.86
CA LYS A 166 13.74 1.38 4.80
C LYS A 166 14.19 1.83 3.42
N TRP A 167 13.51 1.42 2.37
CA TRP A 167 13.59 2.09 1.07
C TRP A 167 12.74 3.35 1.13
N SER A 168 13.39 4.51 1.23
CA SER A 168 12.67 5.79 1.24
C SER A 168 12.39 6.20 -0.19
N ILE A 169 11.12 6.39 -0.53
CA ILE A 169 10.72 6.94 -1.83
C ILE A 169 10.80 8.45 -1.82
N ASP A 170 11.12 9.05 -2.97
CA ASP A 170 11.05 10.49 -3.17
C ASP A 170 9.58 10.87 -3.51
N GLY A 171 8.81 11.22 -2.47
CA GLY A 171 7.40 11.54 -2.60
C GLY A 171 7.13 12.75 -3.50
N GLU A 172 8.04 13.73 -3.51
CA GLU A 172 7.90 14.94 -4.33
C GLU A 172 8.05 14.63 -5.83
N LYS A 173 9.04 13.80 -6.20
CA LYS A 173 9.15 13.31 -7.58
C LYS A 173 7.95 12.48 -8.00
N CYS A 174 7.46 11.61 -7.11
CA CYS A 174 6.29 10.80 -7.38
C CYS A 174 5.06 11.68 -7.65
N PHE A 175 4.78 12.62 -6.77
CA PHE A 175 3.63 13.53 -6.88
C PHE A 175 3.74 14.48 -8.07
N SER A 176 4.96 14.98 -8.39
CA SER A 176 5.18 15.79 -9.59
C SER A 176 4.84 15.06 -10.88
N TYR A 177 5.03 13.73 -10.92
CA TYR A 177 4.61 12.94 -12.06
C TYR A 177 3.09 12.81 -12.14
N TRP A 178 2.39 12.62 -11.01
CA TRP A 178 0.92 12.61 -10.97
C TRP A 178 0.33 13.91 -11.52
N SER A 179 0.91 15.05 -11.12
CA SER A 179 0.49 16.36 -11.62
C SER A 179 0.65 16.50 -13.14
N LYS A 180 1.70 15.88 -13.71
CA LYS A 180 1.94 15.91 -15.17
C LYS A 180 0.96 15.07 -15.98
N ILE A 181 0.52 13.94 -15.41
CA ILE A 181 -0.42 13.03 -16.09
C ILE A 181 -1.89 13.26 -15.70
N ASN A 182 -2.15 14.24 -14.82
CA ASN A 182 -3.46 14.55 -14.26
C ASN A 182 -4.20 13.31 -13.67
N SER A 183 -3.43 12.37 -13.11
CA SER A 183 -3.95 11.12 -12.52
C SER A 183 -2.94 10.57 -11.51
N ASP A 184 -3.35 9.58 -10.71
CA ASP A 184 -2.39 8.75 -10.00
C ASP A 184 -1.65 7.83 -11.00
N CYS A 185 -0.53 7.26 -10.57
CA CYS A 185 0.33 6.52 -11.48
C CYS A 185 0.16 5.00 -11.40
N SER A 186 0.15 4.45 -10.20
CA SER A 186 0.01 3.02 -9.84
C SER A 186 0.94 2.02 -10.59
N VAL A 187 1.93 2.49 -11.38
CA VAL A 187 2.87 1.62 -12.12
C VAL A 187 3.64 0.70 -11.19
N CYS A 188 4.08 1.19 -10.03
CA CYS A 188 4.82 0.38 -9.06
C CYS A 188 3.96 -0.74 -8.44
N VAL A 189 2.65 -0.53 -8.33
CA VAL A 189 1.67 -1.55 -7.91
C VAL A 189 1.55 -2.61 -9.00
N ARG A 190 1.28 -2.19 -10.25
CA ARG A 190 1.11 -3.09 -11.40
C ARG A 190 2.32 -4.02 -11.62
N VAL A 191 3.54 -3.49 -11.57
CA VAL A 191 4.74 -4.29 -11.87
C VAL A 191 5.25 -5.11 -10.69
N CYS A 192 4.63 -4.98 -9.51
CA CYS A 192 5.07 -5.71 -8.33
C CYS A 192 4.77 -7.21 -8.47
N PRO A 193 5.76 -8.10 -8.27
CA PRO A 193 5.51 -9.54 -8.34
C PRO A 193 4.46 -10.06 -7.36
N TYR A 194 4.20 -9.32 -6.29
CA TYR A 194 3.17 -9.64 -5.31
C TYR A 194 1.75 -9.19 -5.71
N THR A 195 1.59 -8.34 -6.72
CA THR A 195 0.26 -7.99 -7.25
C THR A 195 -0.28 -9.16 -8.04
N ARG A 196 -1.16 -9.94 -7.41
CA ARG A 196 -1.72 -11.18 -7.92
C ARG A 196 -3.07 -11.48 -7.27
N ASP A 197 -3.94 -12.11 -8.03
CA ASP A 197 -5.16 -12.72 -7.51
C ASP A 197 -4.84 -13.99 -6.70
N TYR A 198 -4.81 -13.88 -5.39
CA TYR A 198 -4.53 -14.99 -4.48
C TYR A 198 -5.73 -15.92 -4.22
N THR A 199 -6.87 -15.72 -4.85
CA THR A 199 -7.93 -16.73 -4.89
C THR A 199 -7.46 -17.96 -5.68
N GLN A 200 -6.55 -17.76 -6.64
CA GLN A 200 -5.99 -18.82 -7.48
C GLN A 200 -4.90 -19.61 -6.74
N ARG A 201 -5.02 -20.94 -6.75
CA ARG A 201 -4.05 -21.86 -6.10
C ARG A 201 -2.61 -21.65 -6.58
N ARG A 202 -2.42 -21.39 -7.88
CA ARG A 202 -1.09 -21.14 -8.47
C ARG A 202 -0.40 -19.90 -7.85
N ASN A 203 -1.14 -18.84 -7.57
CA ASN A 203 -0.60 -17.61 -7.00
C ASN A 203 -0.28 -17.80 -5.51
N ARG A 204 -1.07 -18.58 -4.78
CA ARG A 204 -0.72 -19.00 -3.41
C ARG A 204 0.53 -19.88 -3.37
N ALA A 205 0.70 -20.79 -4.33
CA ALA A 205 1.93 -21.58 -4.46
C ALA A 205 3.14 -20.66 -4.77
N TRP A 206 2.96 -19.68 -5.66
CA TRP A 206 3.99 -18.68 -5.95
C TRP A 206 4.39 -17.89 -4.68
N LEU A 207 3.44 -17.50 -3.84
CA LEU A 207 3.72 -16.77 -2.59
C LEU A 207 4.60 -17.60 -1.65
N ARG A 208 4.32 -18.90 -1.49
CA ARG A 208 5.16 -19.82 -0.71
C ARG A 208 6.57 -19.94 -1.29
N LEU A 209 6.68 -20.03 -2.62
CA LEU A 209 7.96 -20.06 -3.30
C LEU A 209 8.75 -18.75 -3.10
N ALA A 210 8.07 -17.61 -3.13
CA ALA A 210 8.66 -16.29 -2.91
C ALA A 210 9.23 -16.12 -1.49
N ASP A 211 8.61 -16.71 -0.48
CA ASP A 211 9.13 -16.71 0.89
C ASP A 211 10.28 -17.70 1.12
N SER A 212 10.44 -18.72 0.25
CA SER A 212 11.44 -19.75 0.37
C SER A 212 12.86 -19.30 -0.09
N PRO A 213 13.92 -20.08 0.14
CA PRO A 213 15.24 -19.85 -0.48
C PRO A 213 15.22 -19.79 -2.01
N LEU A 214 14.19 -20.37 -2.64
CA LEU A 214 14.01 -20.40 -4.09
C LEU A 214 13.34 -19.13 -4.66
N ARG A 215 13.29 -18.03 -3.91
CA ARG A 215 12.67 -16.74 -4.34
C ARG A 215 13.19 -16.18 -5.66
N LYS A 216 14.46 -16.47 -6.01
CA LYS A 216 15.01 -16.12 -7.33
C LYS A 216 14.28 -16.84 -8.47
N LEU A 217 13.86 -18.08 -8.24
CA LEU A 217 13.04 -18.83 -9.21
C LEU A 217 11.64 -18.22 -9.31
N ALA A 218 11.01 -17.89 -8.18
CA ALA A 218 9.72 -17.20 -8.18
C ALA A 218 9.75 -15.91 -9.01
N LEU A 219 10.83 -15.12 -8.87
CA LEU A 219 11.02 -13.88 -9.64
C LEU A 219 11.23 -14.16 -11.14
N ARG A 220 12.03 -15.16 -11.49
CA ARG A 220 12.22 -15.58 -12.89
C ARG A 220 10.92 -16.04 -13.54
N LEU A 221 10.13 -16.83 -12.83
CA LEU A 221 8.81 -17.28 -13.31
C LEU A 221 7.86 -16.11 -13.53
N HIS A 222 7.84 -15.13 -12.59
CA HIS A 222 7.05 -13.92 -12.76
C HIS A 222 7.38 -13.19 -14.08
N HIS A 223 8.65 -12.97 -14.37
CA HIS A 223 9.07 -12.30 -15.61
C HIS A 223 8.80 -13.15 -16.86
N LYS A 224 9.06 -14.46 -16.80
CA LYS A 224 8.83 -15.39 -17.93
C LYS A 224 7.36 -15.43 -18.36
N PHE A 225 6.44 -15.43 -17.41
CA PHE A 225 5.01 -15.46 -17.68
C PHE A 225 4.36 -14.07 -17.84
N GLY A 226 5.17 -13.05 -18.06
CA GLY A 226 4.70 -11.70 -18.40
C GLY A 226 4.04 -10.94 -17.27
N GLY A 227 4.36 -11.28 -16.02
CA GLY A 227 3.84 -10.56 -14.86
C GLY A 227 4.17 -9.06 -14.92
N GLY A 228 3.21 -8.23 -14.56
CA GLY A 228 3.32 -6.77 -14.59
C GLY A 228 3.25 -6.13 -15.99
N LYS A 229 2.86 -6.88 -17.03
CA LYS A 229 2.58 -6.30 -18.36
C LYS A 229 1.40 -5.33 -18.26
N ARG A 230 1.51 -4.24 -19.00
CA ARG A 230 0.42 -3.26 -19.11
C ARG A 230 -0.66 -3.78 -20.05
N VAL A 231 -1.91 -3.70 -19.63
CA VAL A 231 -3.08 -3.80 -20.50
C VAL A 231 -3.36 -2.38 -21.02
N LEU A 232 -3.59 -2.22 -22.32
CA LEU A 232 -3.98 -0.91 -22.83
C LEU A 232 -5.41 -0.59 -22.37
N ALA A 233 -5.67 0.67 -22.07
CA ALA A 233 -6.99 1.09 -21.60
C ALA A 233 -8.08 0.81 -22.63
N ASP A 234 -7.75 0.91 -23.92
CA ASP A 234 -8.65 0.63 -25.03
C ASP A 234 -9.00 -0.86 -25.13
N ASP A 235 -8.05 -1.75 -24.78
CA ASP A 235 -8.28 -3.20 -24.78
C ASP A 235 -9.10 -3.68 -23.55
N TRP A 236 -9.35 -2.79 -22.60
CA TRP A 236 -10.10 -3.14 -21.39
C TRP A 236 -11.61 -3.24 -21.61
N TRP A 237 -12.13 -2.49 -22.59
CA TRP A 237 -13.54 -2.54 -22.94
C TRP A 237 -13.78 -3.68 -23.92
N PRO A 238 -14.67 -4.66 -23.60
CA PRO A 238 -15.10 -5.61 -24.60
C PRO A 238 -15.88 -4.85 -25.68
N VAL A 239 -15.40 -4.89 -26.92
CA VAL A 239 -16.09 -4.38 -28.11
C VAL A 239 -17.17 -5.36 -28.50
#